data_31e22bbb1c0852e2b5c3f2bd8054b819
#
_entry.id   31e22bbb1c0852e2b5c3f2bd8054b819
#
_cell.length_a   1.000
_cell.length_b   1.000
_cell.length_c   1.000
_cell.angle_alpha   90.00
_cell.angle_beta   90.00
_cell.angle_gamma   90.00
#
_symmetry.space_group_name_H-M   'P 1'
#
loop_
_entity.id
_entity.type
_entity.pdbx_description
1 polymer ?
#
loop_
_entity_poly.entity_id
_entity_poly.type
_entity_poly.pdbx_seq_one_letter_code
_entity_poly.pdbx_strand_id
1 'polypeptide(L)'
;MKISLRLVSCAVGFAALALTGALAQSPESPEAFSFQFVSQFDYPGTGNQTRPQKINTTNDIAGLFVDTSGASFGFTRFSNGSFSRPIADPNAATNFTEGRGINDSRLVCGDYTDSAGAFEGFFFSHGTFTNYDIEPTFTIVLGVNNAADFVGSVIPSSGIQSGFLSIGGNVTEFTVPNATATLAYQLNRTNQSCGYYIDSGGVTHGYWRDSDGTIHAPIDPVGSTGTILFGNNDRNFMVGRYSDAGGATHGILFVPPNRFLVYDQPGATFTSLNGINRSNEIVGRYTDPNRLIDHGIILQVVRTSTGITLPLAPSSAPPAQTVPQRVVQTAPAY
;
A
#
# COMPACT_ATOMS: atom_id res chain seq x y z
N MET A 1 -66.42 -53.89 52.49
CA MET A 1 -65.04 -53.38 52.40
C MET A 1 -64.61 -53.66 50.93
N LYS A 2 -64.68 -52.64 50.03
CA LYS A 2 -64.42 -52.79 48.59
C LYS A 2 -63.00 -52.14 48.39
N ILE A 3 -62.06 -52.97 47.98
CA ILE A 3 -60.72 -52.53 47.60
C ILE A 3 -60.70 -52.25 46.14
N SER A 4 -60.48 -51.02 45.74
CA SER A 4 -60.38 -50.59 44.35
C SER A 4 -58.89 -50.60 43.94
N LEU A 5 -58.54 -51.43 42.94
CA LEU A 5 -57.22 -51.55 42.34
C LEU A 5 -57.11 -50.47 41.25
N ARG A 6 -56.23 -49.53 41.39
CA ARG A 6 -55.88 -48.59 40.31
C ARG A 6 -54.68 -49.14 39.54
N LEU A 7 -54.89 -49.40 38.21
CA LEU A 7 -53.80 -49.65 37.28
C LEU A 7 -53.06 -48.36 37.00
N VAL A 8 -51.73 -48.36 37.20
CA VAL A 8 -50.83 -47.33 36.73
C VAL A 8 -50.27 -47.76 35.38
N SER A 9 -50.66 -47.03 34.33
CA SER A 9 -50.14 -47.23 32.99
C SER A 9 -48.82 -46.45 32.87
N CYS A 10 -47.73 -47.21 32.68
CA CYS A 10 -46.40 -46.62 32.38
C CYS A 10 -46.28 -46.41 30.87
N ALA A 11 -46.36 -45.16 30.42
CA ALA A 11 -46.04 -44.80 29.05
C ALA A 11 -44.53 -44.61 28.93
N VAL A 12 -43.87 -45.49 28.20
CA VAL A 12 -42.45 -45.38 27.82
C VAL A 12 -42.39 -44.46 26.60
N GLY A 13 -42.01 -43.23 26.82
CA GLY A 13 -41.70 -42.27 25.73
C GLY A 13 -40.35 -42.55 25.16
N PHE A 14 -40.29 -42.98 23.89
CA PHE A 14 -39.04 -42.99 23.10
C PHE A 14 -38.69 -41.55 22.72
N ALA A 15 -37.67 -40.99 23.31
CA ALA A 15 -37.04 -39.74 22.86
C ALA A 15 -36.11 -40.10 21.67
N ALA A 16 -36.50 -39.72 20.47
CA ALA A 16 -35.60 -39.76 19.33
C ALA A 16 -34.58 -38.63 19.48
N LEU A 17 -33.32 -38.97 19.80
CA LEU A 17 -32.20 -38.07 19.69
C LEU A 17 -31.90 -37.81 18.22
N ALA A 18 -32.31 -36.66 17.70
CA ALA A 18 -31.85 -36.16 16.43
C ALA A 18 -30.39 -35.73 16.61
N LEU A 19 -29.41 -36.53 16.19
CA LEU A 19 -28.03 -36.09 16.02
C LEU A 19 -28.04 -35.14 14.81
N THR A 20 -28.11 -33.84 15.07
CA THR A 20 -27.69 -32.83 14.10
C THR A 20 -26.17 -32.86 14.05
N GLY A 21 -25.64 -33.64 13.13
CA GLY A 21 -24.22 -33.57 12.80
C GLY A 21 -23.94 -32.17 12.25
N ALA A 22 -23.38 -31.31 13.08
CA ALA A 22 -22.69 -30.13 12.58
C ALA A 22 -21.58 -30.64 11.68
N LEU A 23 -21.75 -30.48 10.37
CA LEU A 23 -20.66 -30.63 9.43
C LEU A 23 -19.61 -29.61 9.85
N ALA A 24 -18.54 -30.08 10.50
CA ALA A 24 -17.36 -29.28 10.71
C ALA A 24 -16.90 -28.80 9.34
N GLN A 25 -17.09 -27.50 9.04
CA GLN A 25 -16.44 -26.89 7.91
C GLN A 25 -14.96 -27.17 8.06
N SER A 26 -14.38 -27.87 7.09
CA SER A 26 -12.94 -28.01 6.99
C SER A 26 -12.35 -26.62 7.07
N PRO A 27 -11.32 -26.36 7.89
CA PRO A 27 -10.66 -25.06 7.89
C PRO A 27 -10.26 -24.76 6.45
N GLU A 28 -10.80 -23.71 5.85
CA GLU A 28 -10.39 -23.26 4.53
C GLU A 28 -8.88 -23.15 4.56
N SER A 29 -8.21 -23.80 3.62
CA SER A 29 -6.77 -23.64 3.47
C SER A 29 -6.50 -22.15 3.31
N PRO A 30 -5.56 -21.56 4.05
CA PRO A 30 -5.32 -20.13 3.99
C PRO A 30 -5.08 -19.73 2.53
N GLU A 31 -5.85 -18.74 2.05
CA GLU A 31 -5.74 -18.25 0.67
C GLU A 31 -4.27 -17.98 0.35
N ALA A 32 -3.74 -18.65 -0.65
CA ALA A 32 -2.39 -18.43 -1.11
C ALA A 32 -2.39 -17.31 -2.17
N PHE A 33 -1.51 -16.34 -2.03
CA PHE A 33 -1.30 -15.27 -2.99
C PHE A 33 0.10 -15.38 -3.59
N SER A 34 0.22 -14.93 -4.83
CA SER A 34 1.51 -14.82 -5.52
C SER A 34 1.57 -13.55 -6.36
N PHE A 35 2.79 -13.11 -6.68
CA PHE A 35 3.00 -12.01 -7.60
C PHE A 35 3.19 -12.55 -9.02
N GLN A 36 2.56 -11.90 -9.97
CA GLN A 36 2.82 -12.06 -11.39
C GLN A 36 3.43 -10.75 -11.90
N PHE A 37 4.61 -10.83 -12.50
CA PHE A 37 5.22 -9.70 -13.18
C PHE A 37 4.42 -9.39 -14.45
N VAL A 38 3.99 -8.13 -14.62
CA VAL A 38 3.22 -7.68 -15.77
C VAL A 38 4.12 -6.96 -16.75
N SER A 39 4.82 -5.92 -16.31
CA SER A 39 5.71 -5.14 -17.17
C SER A 39 6.66 -4.25 -16.37
N GLN A 40 7.73 -3.84 -17.04
CA GLN A 40 8.58 -2.72 -16.66
C GLN A 40 8.26 -1.52 -17.54
N PHE A 41 8.49 -0.32 -17.03
CA PHE A 41 8.36 0.90 -17.81
C PHE A 41 9.29 2.00 -17.30
N ASP A 42 9.65 2.91 -18.19
CA ASP A 42 10.46 4.08 -17.88
C ASP A 42 9.81 5.33 -18.45
N TYR A 43 9.94 6.44 -17.75
CA TYR A 43 9.57 7.76 -18.28
C TYR A 43 10.51 8.08 -19.48
N PRO A 44 9.98 8.60 -20.59
CA PRO A 44 10.77 8.85 -21.80
C PRO A 44 11.99 9.74 -21.54
N GLY A 45 13.13 9.34 -22.05
CA GLY A 45 14.41 10.03 -21.91
C GLY A 45 15.50 9.11 -21.36
N THR A 46 16.69 9.19 -21.97
CA THR A 46 17.81 8.32 -21.58
C THR A 46 18.36 8.73 -20.21
N GLY A 47 18.45 7.76 -19.30
CA GLY A 47 19.05 7.96 -17.98
C GLY A 47 18.11 8.57 -16.93
N ASN A 48 16.83 8.78 -17.26
CA ASN A 48 15.84 9.21 -16.28
C ASN A 48 15.55 8.09 -15.27
N GLN A 49 15.47 8.46 -13.99
CA GLN A 49 14.99 7.55 -12.95
C GLN A 49 13.47 7.60 -12.89
N THR A 50 12.80 6.46 -12.93
CA THR A 50 11.35 6.37 -12.95
C THR A 50 10.83 5.79 -11.62
N ARG A 51 10.05 6.60 -10.89
CA ARG A 51 9.58 6.28 -9.53
C ARG A 51 8.06 6.38 -9.45
N PRO A 52 7.31 5.35 -9.91
CA PRO A 52 5.86 5.31 -9.73
C PRO A 52 5.49 5.29 -8.25
N GLN A 53 4.44 6.02 -7.88
CA GLN A 53 3.99 6.14 -6.51
C GLN A 53 2.63 5.49 -6.28
N LYS A 54 1.63 5.78 -7.12
CA LYS A 54 0.27 5.27 -6.96
C LYS A 54 -0.33 4.86 -8.30
N ILE A 55 -1.28 3.94 -8.22
CA ILE A 55 -2.09 3.46 -9.33
C ILE A 55 -3.58 3.56 -8.96
N ASN A 56 -4.40 4.12 -9.85
CA ASN A 56 -5.84 4.21 -9.66
C ASN A 56 -6.57 2.97 -10.20
N THR A 57 -7.91 2.93 -10.10
CA THR A 57 -8.70 1.76 -10.55
C THR A 57 -8.81 1.64 -12.06
N THR A 58 -8.46 2.68 -12.82
CA THR A 58 -8.38 2.68 -14.29
C THR A 58 -6.97 2.41 -14.81
N ASN A 59 -6.03 2.03 -13.91
CA ASN A 59 -4.64 1.73 -14.21
C ASN A 59 -3.81 2.92 -14.71
N ASP A 60 -4.27 4.14 -14.42
CA ASP A 60 -3.40 5.31 -14.55
C ASP A 60 -2.49 5.39 -13.33
N ILE A 61 -1.23 5.74 -13.54
CA ILE A 61 -0.18 5.75 -12.54
C ILE A 61 0.35 7.17 -12.37
N ALA A 62 0.35 7.69 -11.14
CA ALA A 62 1.11 8.88 -10.79
C ALA A 62 2.46 8.50 -10.18
N GLY A 63 3.44 9.34 -10.41
CA GLY A 63 4.77 9.20 -9.87
C GLY A 63 5.64 10.40 -10.18
N LEU A 64 6.92 10.21 -9.97
CA LEU A 64 7.94 11.18 -10.34
C LEU A 64 9.03 10.53 -11.19
N PHE A 65 9.69 11.34 -11.98
CA PHE A 65 10.97 10.97 -12.59
C PHE A 65 12.03 12.00 -12.20
N VAL A 66 13.27 11.52 -12.11
CA VAL A 66 14.42 12.39 -11.89
C VAL A 66 15.24 12.37 -13.19
N ASP A 67 15.49 13.53 -13.76
CA ASP A 67 16.26 13.65 -14.97
C ASP A 67 17.78 13.55 -14.71
N THR A 68 18.57 13.57 -15.76
CA THR A 68 20.03 13.46 -15.66
C THR A 68 20.71 14.69 -15.01
N SER A 69 19.99 15.80 -14.83
CA SER A 69 20.47 16.97 -14.08
C SER A 69 20.18 16.86 -12.58
N GLY A 70 19.38 15.86 -12.16
CA GLY A 70 18.91 15.71 -10.79
C GLY A 70 17.59 16.43 -10.50
N ALA A 71 16.96 17.06 -11.51
CA ALA A 71 15.66 17.70 -11.36
C ALA A 71 14.55 16.64 -11.28
N SER A 72 13.59 16.85 -10.39
CA SER A 72 12.46 15.94 -10.14
C SER A 72 11.16 16.56 -10.64
N PHE A 73 10.40 15.77 -11.42
CA PHE A 73 9.13 16.17 -12.01
C PHE A 73 8.09 15.08 -11.79
N GLY A 74 6.87 15.50 -11.48
CA GLY A 74 5.73 14.57 -11.48
C GLY A 74 5.38 14.07 -12.90
N PHE A 75 4.74 12.91 -12.97
CA PHE A 75 4.14 12.39 -14.19
C PHE A 75 2.83 11.66 -13.93
N THR A 76 2.02 11.53 -14.97
CA THR A 76 0.96 10.52 -15.07
C THR A 76 1.30 9.60 -16.25
N ARG A 77 1.34 8.27 -16.00
CA ARG A 77 1.35 7.26 -17.05
C ARG A 77 -0.07 6.74 -17.20
N PHE A 78 -0.64 6.89 -18.38
CA PHE A 78 -1.99 6.43 -18.68
C PHE A 78 -2.03 4.91 -18.87
N SER A 79 -3.21 4.32 -18.70
CA SER A 79 -3.42 2.87 -18.85
C SER A 79 -3.05 2.33 -20.25
N ASN A 80 -3.08 3.18 -21.28
CA ASN A 80 -2.60 2.85 -22.64
C ASN A 80 -1.07 2.87 -22.79
N GLY A 81 -0.32 3.17 -21.72
CA GLY A 81 1.15 3.23 -21.71
C GLY A 81 1.76 4.58 -22.05
N SER A 82 0.98 5.57 -22.53
CA SER A 82 1.48 6.91 -22.79
C SER A 82 1.71 7.70 -21.50
N PHE A 83 2.55 8.74 -21.59
CA PHE A 83 2.86 9.61 -20.46
C PHE A 83 2.30 11.02 -20.66
N SER A 84 1.99 11.69 -19.57
CA SER A 84 1.76 13.13 -19.57
C SER A 84 3.06 13.89 -19.88
N ARG A 85 2.93 15.17 -20.19
CA ARG A 85 4.07 16.09 -20.05
C ARG A 85 4.53 16.10 -18.58
N PRO A 86 5.79 16.52 -18.30
CA PRO A 86 6.24 16.74 -16.93
C PRO A 86 5.24 17.60 -16.15
N ILE A 87 4.90 17.17 -14.94
CA ILE A 87 4.11 17.97 -13.98
C ILE A 87 5.13 18.73 -13.16
N ALA A 88 5.21 20.05 -13.38
CA ALA A 88 6.15 20.96 -12.71
C ALA A 88 5.34 22.10 -12.13
N ASP A 89 5.33 22.26 -10.79
CA ASP A 89 4.66 23.37 -10.16
C ASP A 89 5.39 24.68 -10.51
N PRO A 90 4.66 25.73 -10.96
CA PRO A 90 5.26 26.99 -11.35
C PRO A 90 5.94 27.73 -10.18
N ASN A 91 5.63 27.39 -8.93
CA ASN A 91 6.24 27.96 -7.73
C ASN A 91 7.44 27.13 -7.24
N ALA A 92 7.72 25.97 -7.85
CA ALA A 92 8.86 25.14 -7.49
C ALA A 92 10.18 25.86 -7.85
N ALA A 93 10.99 26.16 -6.85
CA ALA A 93 12.22 26.94 -7.04
C ALA A 93 13.37 26.15 -7.65
N THR A 94 13.44 24.84 -7.42
CA THR A 94 14.59 24.00 -7.73
C THR A 94 14.27 22.86 -8.70
N ASN A 95 13.20 23.02 -9.51
CA ASN A 95 12.67 21.92 -10.33
C ASN A 95 12.46 20.64 -9.50
N PHE A 96 11.87 20.82 -8.32
CA PHE A 96 11.49 19.74 -7.43
C PHE A 96 9.98 19.73 -7.28
N THR A 97 9.32 18.88 -8.08
CA THR A 97 7.89 18.61 -8.01
C THR A 97 7.68 17.10 -8.05
N GLU A 98 7.03 16.55 -7.05
CA GLU A 98 6.82 15.12 -6.94
C GLU A 98 5.33 14.76 -6.96
N GLY A 99 4.89 13.97 -7.95
CA GLY A 99 3.56 13.37 -7.97
C GLY A 99 3.52 12.18 -7.01
N ARG A 100 2.63 12.24 -6.00
CA ARG A 100 2.56 11.24 -4.92
C ARG A 100 1.31 10.37 -4.97
N GLY A 101 0.17 10.93 -5.32
CA GLY A 101 -1.13 10.25 -5.34
C GLY A 101 -1.91 10.51 -6.61
N ILE A 102 -2.85 9.64 -6.92
CA ILE A 102 -3.81 9.79 -8.03
C ILE A 102 -5.12 9.09 -7.67
N ASN A 103 -6.25 9.71 -7.99
CA ASN A 103 -7.57 9.09 -7.91
C ASN A 103 -8.15 8.78 -9.31
N ASP A 104 -9.36 8.22 -9.37
CA ASP A 104 -9.99 7.82 -10.65
C ASP A 104 -10.41 9.01 -11.53
N SER A 105 -10.58 10.21 -10.97
CA SER A 105 -10.80 11.43 -11.74
C SER A 105 -9.49 12.06 -12.26
N ARG A 106 -8.35 11.37 -12.04
CA ARG A 106 -7.00 11.87 -12.38
C ARG A 106 -6.59 13.13 -11.62
N LEU A 107 -7.18 13.34 -10.44
CA LEU A 107 -6.63 14.32 -9.51
C LEU A 107 -5.33 13.76 -8.97
N VAL A 108 -4.22 14.41 -9.31
CA VAL A 108 -2.87 14.09 -8.80
C VAL A 108 -2.61 14.97 -7.59
N CYS A 109 -2.10 14.40 -6.52
CA CYS A 109 -1.57 15.17 -5.40
C CYS A 109 -0.06 14.95 -5.26
N GLY A 110 0.60 15.86 -4.55
CA GLY A 110 2.02 15.76 -4.35
C GLY A 110 2.60 16.91 -3.54
N ASP A 111 3.89 17.11 -3.69
CA ASP A 111 4.64 18.16 -3.03
C ASP A 111 5.66 18.80 -3.98
N TYR A 112 6.02 20.04 -3.69
CA TYR A 112 7.12 20.77 -4.32
C TYR A 112 7.91 21.54 -3.26
N THR A 113 9.12 21.98 -3.62
CA THR A 113 9.93 22.83 -2.75
C THR A 113 9.90 24.25 -3.32
N ASP A 114 9.53 25.23 -2.51
CA ASP A 114 9.46 26.63 -2.88
C ASP A 114 10.84 27.34 -2.84
N SER A 115 10.88 28.65 -3.13
CA SER A 115 12.12 29.44 -3.12
C SER A 115 12.72 29.67 -1.73
N ALA A 116 11.95 29.47 -0.67
CA ALA A 116 12.42 29.55 0.71
C ALA A 116 12.94 28.18 1.22
N GLY A 117 12.78 27.11 0.44
CA GLY A 117 13.10 25.75 0.82
C GLY A 117 12.00 25.05 1.62
N ALA A 118 10.79 25.63 1.69
CA ALA A 118 9.63 25.01 2.32
C ALA A 118 9.06 23.92 1.40
N PHE A 119 8.51 22.86 2.01
CA PHE A 119 7.76 21.83 1.32
C PHE A 119 6.28 22.19 1.34
N GLU A 120 5.71 22.31 0.14
CA GLU A 120 4.34 22.69 -0.09
C GLU A 120 3.57 21.57 -0.77
N GLY A 121 2.35 21.28 -0.29
CA GLY A 121 1.45 20.35 -0.94
C GLY A 121 0.78 20.93 -2.17
N PHE A 122 0.42 20.10 -3.13
CA PHE A 122 -0.37 20.51 -4.27
C PHE A 122 -1.39 19.47 -4.70
N PHE A 123 -2.41 19.97 -5.43
CA PHE A 123 -3.27 19.16 -6.28
C PHE A 123 -3.14 19.64 -7.72
N PHE A 124 -3.11 18.69 -8.66
CA PHE A 124 -3.00 18.96 -10.08
C PHE A 124 -4.10 18.23 -10.85
N SER A 125 -4.86 18.97 -11.63
CA SER A 125 -5.93 18.43 -12.47
C SER A 125 -6.11 19.28 -13.71
N HIS A 126 -6.23 18.65 -14.89
CA HIS A 126 -6.49 19.33 -16.16
C HIS A 126 -5.54 20.50 -16.47
N GLY A 127 -4.29 20.39 -16.08
CA GLY A 127 -3.26 21.41 -16.31
C GLY A 127 -3.23 22.54 -15.28
N THR A 128 -4.03 22.47 -14.23
CA THR A 128 -4.13 23.49 -13.17
C THR A 128 -3.61 22.95 -11.85
N PHE A 129 -2.75 23.72 -11.21
CA PHE A 129 -2.30 23.50 -9.83
C PHE A 129 -3.19 24.23 -8.83
N THR A 130 -3.41 23.60 -7.69
CA THR A 130 -3.99 24.20 -6.49
C THR A 130 -3.09 23.86 -5.33
N ASN A 131 -2.44 24.85 -4.74
CA ASN A 131 -1.54 24.64 -3.61
C ASN A 131 -2.33 24.34 -2.35
N TYR A 132 -1.76 23.53 -1.50
CA TYR A 132 -2.35 23.14 -0.23
C TYR A 132 -1.28 23.20 0.86
N ASP A 133 -1.55 24.03 1.87
CA ASP A 133 -0.67 24.26 2.99
C ASP A 133 -1.46 24.24 4.30
N ILE A 134 -0.95 23.52 5.30
CA ILE A 134 -1.45 23.53 6.68
C ILE A 134 -0.44 24.27 7.56
N GLU A 135 0.85 23.98 7.36
CA GLU A 135 1.96 24.52 8.11
C GLU A 135 2.98 25.12 7.15
N PRO A 136 3.37 26.38 7.34
CA PRO A 136 4.07 27.18 6.33
C PRO A 136 5.51 26.73 6.01
N THR A 137 6.06 25.74 6.73
CA THR A 137 7.41 25.26 6.49
C THR A 137 7.44 23.85 5.94
N PHE A 138 6.40 23.07 6.21
CA PHE A 138 6.34 21.67 5.77
C PHE A 138 4.93 21.15 5.72
N THR A 139 4.39 21.07 4.52
CA THR A 139 3.15 20.34 4.21
C THR A 139 3.39 19.48 2.98
N ILE A 140 3.19 18.17 3.07
CA ILE A 140 3.24 17.26 1.92
C ILE A 140 1.95 16.47 1.82
N VAL A 141 1.39 16.35 0.61
CA VAL A 141 0.19 15.54 0.32
C VAL A 141 0.61 14.26 -0.39
N LEU A 142 0.42 13.11 0.28
CA LEU A 142 0.99 11.83 -0.15
C LEU A 142 -0.02 10.89 -0.80
N GLY A 143 -1.31 11.01 -0.50
CA GLY A 143 -2.34 10.15 -1.05
C GLY A 143 -3.70 10.81 -1.12
N VAL A 144 -4.50 10.47 -2.13
CA VAL A 144 -5.85 10.95 -2.35
C VAL A 144 -6.76 9.80 -2.77
N ASN A 145 -8.01 9.78 -2.26
CA ASN A 145 -9.03 8.79 -2.64
C ASN A 145 -10.03 9.36 -3.66
N ASN A 146 -11.03 8.57 -4.04
CA ASN A 146 -12.04 8.98 -5.03
C ASN A 146 -13.08 9.99 -4.50
N ALA A 147 -13.17 10.16 -3.20
CA ALA A 147 -13.99 11.23 -2.58
C ALA A 147 -13.22 12.56 -2.50
N ALA A 148 -11.98 12.61 -2.99
CA ALA A 148 -11.02 13.69 -2.80
C ALA A 148 -10.64 13.92 -1.32
N ASP A 149 -10.87 12.92 -0.45
CA ASP A 149 -10.22 12.90 0.85
C ASP A 149 -8.74 12.55 0.65
N PHE A 150 -7.87 13.09 1.48
CA PHE A 150 -6.43 12.97 1.29
C PHE A 150 -5.67 12.88 2.62
N VAL A 151 -4.43 12.42 2.51
CA VAL A 151 -3.51 12.25 3.63
C VAL A 151 -2.14 12.79 3.29
N GLY A 152 -1.39 13.06 4.33
CA GLY A 152 -0.02 13.52 4.18
C GLY A 152 0.71 13.65 5.50
N SER A 153 1.65 14.57 5.54
CA SER A 153 2.41 14.89 6.75
C SER A 153 2.70 16.37 6.84
N VAL A 154 2.76 16.86 8.07
CA VAL A 154 3.09 18.23 8.43
C VAL A 154 4.13 18.25 9.54
N ILE A 155 4.87 19.34 9.65
CA ILE A 155 5.69 19.64 10.83
C ILE A 155 5.09 20.86 11.50
N PRO A 156 4.22 20.68 12.52
CA PRO A 156 3.62 21.79 13.25
C PRO A 156 4.68 22.52 14.09
N SER A 157 4.28 23.68 14.62
CA SER A 157 5.16 24.49 15.48
C SER A 157 5.70 23.76 16.72
N SER A 158 5.08 22.63 17.12
CA SER A 158 5.60 21.72 18.15
C SER A 158 6.89 21.01 17.75
N GLY A 159 7.22 20.98 16.46
CA GLY A 159 8.42 20.36 15.90
C GLY A 159 8.34 18.84 15.71
N ILE A 160 7.24 18.19 16.09
CA ILE A 160 7.06 16.74 15.88
C ILE A 160 6.31 16.54 14.56
N GLN A 161 6.93 15.84 13.62
CA GLN A 161 6.29 15.52 12.35
C GLN A 161 5.08 14.61 12.56
N SER A 162 3.90 15.10 12.16
CA SER A 162 2.60 14.45 12.33
C SER A 162 2.05 13.99 10.98
N GLY A 163 1.33 12.86 10.96
CA GLY A 163 0.44 12.51 9.87
C GLY A 163 -0.84 13.32 9.95
N PHE A 164 -1.47 13.61 8.82
CA PHE A 164 -2.80 14.21 8.80
C PHE A 164 -3.74 13.48 7.83
N LEU A 165 -5.04 13.60 8.11
CA LEU A 165 -6.13 13.23 7.20
C LEU A 165 -7.01 14.45 6.98
N SER A 166 -7.42 14.69 5.74
CA SER A 166 -8.48 15.64 5.39
C SER A 166 -9.67 14.84 4.85
N ILE A 167 -10.75 14.78 5.61
CA ILE A 167 -11.95 14.02 5.27
C ILE A 167 -13.13 14.99 5.19
N GLY A 168 -13.75 15.09 4.00
CA GLY A 168 -14.82 16.06 3.77
C GLY A 168 -14.38 17.49 4.06
N GLY A 169 -13.10 17.82 3.88
CA GLY A 169 -12.51 19.13 4.17
C GLY A 169 -12.12 19.37 5.65
N ASN A 170 -12.38 18.41 6.53
CA ASN A 170 -11.95 18.50 7.94
C ASN A 170 -10.59 17.86 8.12
N VAL A 171 -9.62 18.64 8.57
CA VAL A 171 -8.26 18.18 8.83
C VAL A 171 -8.13 17.65 10.26
N THR A 172 -7.51 16.47 10.38
CA THR A 172 -7.18 15.86 11.67
C THR A 172 -5.73 15.42 11.62
N GLU A 173 -4.91 15.95 12.50
CA GLU A 173 -3.54 15.50 12.72
C GLU A 173 -3.50 14.35 13.71
N PHE A 174 -2.52 13.46 13.56
CA PHE A 174 -2.29 12.36 14.48
C PHE A 174 -0.82 11.94 14.49
N THR A 175 -0.43 11.29 15.57
CA THR A 175 0.87 10.62 15.71
C THR A 175 0.66 9.19 16.18
N VAL A 176 1.53 8.27 15.75
CA VAL A 176 1.62 6.95 16.38
C VAL A 176 2.16 7.15 17.80
N PRO A 177 1.60 6.49 18.83
CA PRO A 177 2.07 6.66 20.21
C PRO A 177 3.58 6.44 20.34
N ASN A 178 4.26 7.36 21.04
CA ASN A 178 5.71 7.39 21.25
C ASN A 178 6.59 7.56 19.98
N ALA A 179 6.00 7.91 18.85
CA ALA A 179 6.74 8.21 17.63
C ALA A 179 7.42 9.59 17.71
N THR A 180 8.58 9.71 17.08
CA THR A 180 9.27 10.98 16.84
C THR A 180 8.85 11.62 15.51
N ALA A 181 8.31 10.81 14.59
CA ALA A 181 7.71 11.25 13.34
C ALA A 181 6.62 10.26 12.89
N THR A 182 5.56 10.74 12.25
CA THR A 182 4.48 9.94 11.66
C THR A 182 4.13 10.49 10.29
N LEU A 183 4.09 9.63 9.26
CA LEU A 183 3.69 10.00 7.91
C LEU A 183 2.55 9.10 7.43
N ALA A 184 1.46 9.70 6.92
CA ALA A 184 0.35 8.97 6.30
C ALA A 184 0.52 9.00 4.77
N TYR A 185 0.67 7.81 4.15
CA TYR A 185 1.00 7.71 2.71
C TYR A 185 -0.19 7.46 1.80
N GLN A 186 -1.21 6.78 2.29
CA GLN A 186 -2.40 6.47 1.50
C GLN A 186 -3.61 6.29 2.40
N LEU A 187 -4.78 6.61 1.85
CA LEU A 187 -6.06 6.22 2.40
C LEU A 187 -6.88 5.49 1.32
N ASN A 188 -7.65 4.49 1.74
CA ASN A 188 -8.58 3.79 0.87
C ASN A 188 -9.96 4.49 0.86
N ARG A 189 -10.93 3.91 0.17
CA ARG A 189 -12.30 4.48 0.05
C ARG A 189 -13.07 4.53 1.38
N THR A 190 -12.69 3.73 2.36
CA THR A 190 -13.29 3.69 3.70
C THR A 190 -12.49 4.49 4.73
N ASN A 191 -11.56 5.33 4.25
CA ASN A 191 -10.71 6.20 5.08
C ASN A 191 -9.80 5.45 6.07
N GLN A 192 -9.51 4.18 5.81
CA GLN A 192 -8.38 3.51 6.44
C GLN A 192 -7.09 3.99 5.79
N SER A 193 -6.11 4.34 6.58
CA SER A 193 -4.82 4.85 6.10
C SER A 193 -3.66 3.95 6.50
N CYS A 194 -2.57 4.03 5.75
CA CYS A 194 -1.31 3.38 6.07
C CYS A 194 -0.14 4.34 5.90
N GLY A 195 0.99 3.99 6.51
CA GLY A 195 2.19 4.79 6.45
C GLY A 195 3.32 4.20 7.26
N TYR A 196 4.19 5.06 7.73
CA TYR A 196 5.25 4.69 8.66
C TYR A 196 5.41 5.71 9.78
N TYR A 197 6.05 5.29 10.84
CA TYR A 197 6.50 6.15 11.92
C TYR A 197 7.96 5.85 12.27
N ILE A 198 8.61 6.79 12.94
CA ILE A 198 9.95 6.64 13.47
C ILE A 198 9.83 6.59 14.99
N ASP A 199 10.39 5.57 15.61
CA ASP A 199 10.41 5.43 17.06
C ASP A 199 11.48 6.32 17.72
N SER A 200 11.57 6.30 19.04
CA SER A 200 12.58 7.04 19.81
C SER A 200 14.02 6.55 19.59
N GLY A 201 14.20 5.34 19.07
CA GLY A 201 15.49 4.78 18.67
C GLY A 201 15.92 5.14 17.25
N GLY A 202 15.07 5.84 16.49
CA GLY A 202 15.30 6.18 15.10
C GLY A 202 14.96 5.06 14.11
N VAL A 203 14.29 4.00 14.55
CA VAL A 203 13.88 2.89 13.69
C VAL A 203 12.55 3.22 13.02
N THR A 204 12.45 2.89 11.73
CA THR A 204 11.25 3.11 10.94
C THR A 204 10.37 1.87 10.95
N HIS A 205 9.09 2.03 11.27
CA HIS A 205 8.10 0.97 11.38
C HIS A 205 6.87 1.26 10.53
N GLY A 206 6.29 0.23 9.88
CA GLY A 206 5.00 0.36 9.23
C GLY A 206 3.85 0.46 10.24
N TYR A 207 2.76 1.12 9.84
CA TYR A 207 1.49 1.10 10.58
C TYR A 207 0.29 1.17 9.63
N TRP A 208 -0.89 0.76 10.10
CA TRP A 208 -2.15 1.19 9.52
C TRP A 208 -3.05 1.79 10.60
N ARG A 209 -3.98 2.64 10.15
CA ARG A 209 -4.97 3.30 10.99
C ARG A 209 -6.35 3.03 10.42
N ASP A 210 -7.25 2.50 11.24
CA ASP A 210 -8.65 2.30 10.88
C ASP A 210 -9.41 3.64 10.81
N SER A 211 -10.57 3.63 10.18
CA SER A 211 -11.38 4.85 10.02
C SER A 211 -11.90 5.44 11.35
N ASP A 212 -11.99 4.62 12.39
CA ASP A 212 -12.34 5.06 13.76
C ASP A 212 -11.17 5.68 14.54
N GLY A 213 -9.96 5.64 13.96
CA GLY A 213 -8.76 6.17 14.58
C GLY A 213 -7.86 5.14 15.25
N THR A 214 -8.27 3.88 15.35
CA THR A 214 -7.45 2.81 15.91
C THR A 214 -6.18 2.61 15.09
N ILE A 215 -5.03 2.65 15.75
CA ILE A 215 -3.71 2.48 15.13
C ILE A 215 -3.18 1.09 15.43
N HIS A 216 -2.77 0.38 14.39
CA HIS A 216 -2.11 -0.92 14.45
C HIS A 216 -0.63 -0.75 14.09
N ALA A 217 0.24 -0.91 15.07
CA ALA A 217 1.69 -0.71 14.95
C ALA A 217 2.42 -1.53 16.04
N PRO A 218 3.66 -1.97 15.81
CA PRO A 218 4.41 -1.93 14.56
C PRO A 218 3.96 -3.00 13.55
N ILE A 219 4.17 -2.72 12.26
CA ILE A 219 3.95 -3.67 11.16
C ILE A 219 5.29 -3.94 10.47
N ASP A 220 5.96 -4.97 10.93
CA ASP A 220 7.32 -5.29 10.48
C ASP A 220 7.45 -6.77 10.12
N PRO A 221 8.07 -7.10 8.97
CA PRO A 221 8.52 -8.46 8.72
C PRO A 221 9.61 -8.89 9.69
N VAL A 222 9.66 -10.19 10.01
CA VAL A 222 10.75 -10.73 10.86
C VAL A 222 12.10 -10.48 10.20
N GLY A 223 13.04 -9.89 10.96
CA GLY A 223 14.38 -9.57 10.50
C GLY A 223 14.50 -8.25 9.74
N SER A 224 13.44 -7.44 9.70
CA SER A 224 13.51 -6.09 9.16
C SER A 224 14.34 -5.17 10.08
N THR A 225 15.06 -4.24 9.48
CA THR A 225 15.73 -3.11 10.15
C THR A 225 14.98 -1.79 9.94
N GLY A 226 13.95 -1.81 9.11
CA GLY A 226 13.05 -0.69 8.88
C GLY A 226 11.98 -1.06 7.86
N THR A 227 10.74 -0.64 8.10
CA THR A 227 9.57 -0.94 7.26
C THR A 227 8.80 0.32 6.93
N ILE A 228 8.37 0.45 5.68
CA ILE A 228 7.51 1.54 5.20
C ILE A 228 6.34 0.93 4.43
N LEU A 229 5.11 1.30 4.79
CA LEU A 229 3.90 1.01 4.01
C LEU A 229 3.52 2.25 3.19
N PHE A 230 3.44 2.09 1.87
CA PHE A 230 3.19 3.19 0.95
C PHE A 230 1.76 3.24 0.42
N GLY A 231 1.10 2.11 0.29
CA GLY A 231 -0.22 2.03 -0.34
C GLY A 231 -1.13 1.01 0.29
N ASN A 232 -2.42 1.29 0.31
CA ASN A 232 -3.45 0.34 0.69
C ASN A 232 -4.61 0.36 -0.32
N ASN A 233 -5.33 -0.76 -0.43
CA ASN A 233 -6.55 -0.83 -1.22
C ASN A 233 -7.80 -1.10 -0.36
N ASP A 234 -8.97 -1.17 -1.00
CA ASP A 234 -10.26 -1.40 -0.33
C ASP A 234 -10.42 -2.81 0.28
N ARG A 235 -9.47 -3.72 0.03
CA ARG A 235 -9.40 -5.05 0.67
C ARG A 235 -8.46 -5.07 1.87
N ASN A 236 -7.97 -3.91 2.27
CA ASN A 236 -6.96 -3.73 3.31
C ASN A 236 -5.63 -4.45 3.02
N PHE A 237 -5.33 -4.70 1.74
CA PHE A 237 -3.99 -5.10 1.32
C PHE A 237 -3.10 -3.88 1.29
N MET A 238 -1.91 -3.99 1.88
CA MET A 238 -0.96 -2.89 1.96
C MET A 238 0.35 -3.27 1.30
N VAL A 239 0.91 -2.35 0.54
CA VAL A 239 2.20 -2.54 -0.12
C VAL A 239 3.24 -1.57 0.43
N GLY A 240 4.48 -2.00 0.37
CA GLY A 240 5.57 -1.21 0.90
C GLY A 240 6.92 -1.84 0.63
N ARG A 241 7.86 -1.55 1.52
CA ARG A 241 9.20 -2.13 1.52
C ARG A 241 9.70 -2.34 2.95
N TYR A 242 10.66 -3.22 3.10
CA TYR A 242 11.49 -3.31 4.31
C TYR A 242 12.96 -3.45 3.92
N SER A 243 13.85 -3.06 4.82
CA SER A 243 15.28 -3.32 4.70
C SER A 243 15.67 -4.46 5.64
N ASP A 244 16.58 -5.30 5.20
CA ASP A 244 17.17 -6.37 6.02
C ASP A 244 18.49 -5.93 6.68
N ALA A 245 19.05 -6.79 7.53
CA ALA A 245 20.33 -6.54 8.19
C ALA A 245 21.54 -6.53 7.23
N GLY A 246 21.38 -7.07 6.02
CA GLY A 246 22.39 -7.05 4.96
C GLY A 246 22.38 -5.76 4.13
N GLY A 247 21.39 -4.87 4.37
CA GLY A 247 21.22 -3.62 3.63
C GLY A 247 20.42 -3.76 2.33
N ALA A 248 19.91 -4.94 2.00
CA ALA A 248 19.02 -5.11 0.86
C ALA A 248 17.62 -4.56 1.21
N THR A 249 16.93 -4.03 0.18
CA THR A 249 15.56 -3.53 0.31
C THR A 249 14.61 -4.36 -0.52
N HIS A 250 13.58 -4.87 0.13
CA HIS A 250 12.61 -5.82 -0.39
C HIS A 250 11.23 -5.20 -0.51
N GLY A 251 10.56 -5.43 -1.64
CA GLY A 251 9.15 -5.07 -1.80
C GLY A 251 8.25 -6.03 -1.02
N ILE A 252 7.21 -5.51 -0.37
CA ILE A 252 6.28 -6.31 0.42
C ILE A 252 4.82 -6.04 0.07
N LEU A 253 4.03 -7.10 0.18
CA LEU A 253 2.58 -7.04 0.34
C LEU A 253 2.25 -7.54 1.75
N PHE A 254 1.63 -6.70 2.56
CA PHE A 254 1.08 -7.07 3.86
C PHE A 254 -0.42 -7.36 3.71
N VAL A 255 -0.82 -8.52 4.19
CA VAL A 255 -2.23 -8.95 4.27
C VAL A 255 -2.57 -9.13 5.75
N PRO A 256 -3.38 -8.25 6.34
CA PRO A 256 -3.76 -8.37 7.74
C PRO A 256 -4.36 -9.75 8.08
N PRO A 257 -4.21 -10.24 9.32
CA PRO A 257 -3.59 -9.50 10.43
C PRO A 257 -2.06 -9.61 10.51
N ASN A 258 -1.41 -10.55 9.84
CA ASN A 258 0.01 -10.84 10.11
C ASN A 258 0.76 -11.52 8.96
N ARG A 259 0.30 -11.43 7.73
CA ARG A 259 0.92 -12.13 6.59
C ARG A 259 1.68 -11.18 5.69
N PHE A 260 2.95 -11.48 5.43
CA PHE A 260 3.78 -10.79 4.44
C PHE A 260 4.11 -11.71 3.27
N LEU A 261 4.03 -11.13 2.06
CA LEU A 261 4.63 -11.69 0.85
C LEU A 261 5.73 -10.74 0.40
N VAL A 262 6.87 -11.29 0.01
CA VAL A 262 8.03 -10.53 -0.44
C VAL A 262 8.16 -10.67 -1.95
N TYR A 263 8.45 -9.55 -2.61
CA TYR A 263 8.81 -9.50 -4.03
C TYR A 263 10.16 -8.81 -4.19
N ASP A 264 11.09 -9.51 -4.80
CA ASP A 264 12.37 -8.97 -5.22
C ASP A 264 12.48 -9.04 -6.74
N GLN A 265 12.77 -7.92 -7.36
CA GLN A 265 13.06 -7.92 -8.79
C GLN A 265 14.37 -8.69 -9.02
N PRO A 266 14.40 -9.70 -9.90
CA PRO A 266 15.61 -10.50 -10.14
C PRO A 266 16.82 -9.63 -10.47
N GLY A 267 17.91 -9.85 -9.72
CA GLY A 267 19.19 -9.15 -9.89
C GLY A 267 19.26 -7.77 -9.21
N ALA A 268 18.16 -7.24 -8.65
CA ALA A 268 18.19 -5.96 -7.92
C ALA A 268 18.51 -6.17 -6.43
N THR A 269 19.16 -5.19 -5.83
CA THR A 269 19.36 -5.10 -4.37
C THR A 269 18.36 -4.17 -3.70
N PHE A 270 17.57 -3.47 -4.51
CA PHE A 270 16.51 -2.56 -4.06
C PHE A 270 15.24 -2.82 -4.86
N THR A 271 14.19 -3.20 -4.16
CA THR A 271 12.82 -3.30 -4.70
C THR A 271 11.85 -2.63 -3.72
N SER A 272 10.92 -1.84 -4.24
CA SER A 272 9.89 -1.16 -3.45
C SER A 272 8.54 -1.26 -4.16
N LEU A 273 7.48 -1.63 -3.44
CA LEU A 273 6.11 -1.64 -3.93
C LEU A 273 5.39 -0.42 -3.35
N ASN A 274 4.91 0.50 -4.21
CA ASN A 274 4.53 1.83 -3.76
C ASN A 274 3.02 2.09 -3.80
N GLY A 275 2.29 1.45 -4.71
CA GLY A 275 0.85 1.62 -4.86
C GLY A 275 0.16 0.32 -5.22
N ILE A 276 -1.07 0.16 -4.74
CA ILE A 276 -1.93 -0.98 -5.05
C ILE A 276 -3.34 -0.48 -5.31
N ASN A 277 -3.96 -0.95 -6.40
CA ASN A 277 -5.34 -0.60 -6.72
C ASN A 277 -6.35 -1.66 -6.25
N ARG A 278 -7.64 -1.40 -6.50
CA ARG A 278 -8.74 -2.30 -6.14
C ARG A 278 -8.69 -3.66 -6.84
N SER A 279 -8.09 -3.73 -8.02
CA SER A 279 -7.91 -4.97 -8.81
C SER A 279 -6.67 -5.76 -8.36
N ASN A 280 -5.95 -5.30 -7.32
CA ASN A 280 -4.70 -5.83 -6.82
C ASN A 280 -3.55 -5.73 -7.84
N GLU A 281 -3.61 -4.79 -8.77
CA GLU A 281 -2.43 -4.38 -9.52
C GLU A 281 -1.57 -3.49 -8.64
N ILE A 282 -0.28 -3.72 -8.69
CA ILE A 282 0.72 -3.05 -7.87
C ILE A 282 1.67 -2.31 -8.81
N VAL A 283 2.01 -1.09 -8.43
CA VAL A 283 3.15 -0.38 -9.00
C VAL A 283 4.25 -0.24 -7.98
N GLY A 284 5.47 -0.30 -8.46
CA GLY A 284 6.66 -0.19 -7.66
C GLY A 284 7.86 0.17 -8.50
N ARG A 285 9.03 0.09 -7.89
CA ARG A 285 10.30 0.32 -8.58
C ARG A 285 11.37 -0.64 -8.08
N TYR A 286 12.38 -0.81 -8.90
CA TYR A 286 13.65 -1.41 -8.51
C TYR A 286 14.80 -0.56 -9.04
N THR A 287 15.98 -0.70 -8.43
CA THR A 287 17.19 -0.05 -8.91
C THR A 287 18.06 -1.05 -9.67
N ASP A 288 18.40 -0.75 -10.93
CA ASP A 288 19.38 -1.53 -11.70
C ASP A 288 20.75 -1.40 -11.04
N PRO A 289 21.34 -2.50 -10.55
CA PRO A 289 22.61 -2.45 -9.80
C PRO A 289 23.80 -2.00 -10.66
N ASN A 290 23.72 -2.14 -12.00
CA ASN A 290 24.81 -1.79 -12.88
C ASN A 290 24.79 -0.31 -13.27
N ARG A 291 23.60 0.30 -13.35
CA ARG A 291 23.41 1.68 -13.81
C ARG A 291 23.01 2.64 -12.70
N LEU A 292 22.55 2.11 -11.55
CA LEU A 292 21.98 2.85 -10.42
C LEU A 292 20.77 3.71 -10.86
N ILE A 293 19.99 3.19 -11.79
CA ILE A 293 18.79 3.82 -12.33
C ILE A 293 17.56 3.10 -11.79
N ASP A 294 16.58 3.88 -11.35
CA ASP A 294 15.29 3.36 -10.91
C ASP A 294 14.36 3.12 -12.11
N HIS A 295 13.80 1.92 -12.20
CA HIS A 295 12.83 1.49 -13.19
C HIS A 295 11.49 1.23 -12.56
N GLY A 296 10.41 1.68 -13.19
CA GLY A 296 9.05 1.37 -12.77
C GLY A 296 8.66 -0.08 -13.13
N ILE A 297 7.91 -0.73 -12.23
CA ILE A 297 7.35 -2.08 -12.45
C ILE A 297 5.86 -2.10 -12.17
N ILE A 298 5.17 -3.00 -12.86
CA ILE A 298 3.77 -3.36 -12.63
C ILE A 298 3.70 -4.84 -12.31
N LEU A 299 3.01 -5.17 -11.22
CA LEU A 299 2.76 -6.54 -10.78
C LEU A 299 1.26 -6.76 -10.62
N GLN A 300 0.81 -8.00 -10.72
CA GLN A 300 -0.53 -8.45 -10.35
C GLN A 300 -0.45 -9.41 -9.16
N VAL A 301 -1.25 -9.19 -8.12
CA VAL A 301 -1.46 -10.19 -7.07
C VAL A 301 -2.53 -11.17 -7.55
N VAL A 302 -2.18 -12.44 -7.65
CA VAL A 302 -3.08 -13.51 -8.04
C VAL A 302 -3.32 -14.47 -6.88
N ARG A 303 -4.54 -15.02 -6.78
CA ARG A 303 -4.85 -16.08 -5.85
C ARG A 303 -4.37 -17.40 -6.43
N THR A 304 -3.58 -18.15 -5.68
CA THR A 304 -3.22 -19.53 -6.03
C THR A 304 -4.21 -20.47 -5.36
N SER A 305 -5.06 -21.13 -6.14
CA SER A 305 -5.92 -22.19 -5.62
C SER A 305 -5.04 -23.39 -5.25
N THR A 306 -5.06 -23.80 -3.98
CA THR A 306 -4.53 -25.11 -3.54
C THR A 306 -5.52 -26.20 -3.89
N GLY A 307 -5.68 -26.52 -5.18
CA GLY A 307 -6.62 -27.56 -5.58
C GLY A 307 -6.55 -27.87 -7.07
N ILE A 308 -5.95 -29.03 -7.40
CA ILE A 308 -6.01 -29.75 -8.68
C ILE A 308 -5.54 -28.94 -9.89
N THR A 309 -4.28 -29.08 -10.23
CA THR A 309 -3.73 -28.78 -11.56
C THR A 309 -4.37 -29.69 -12.61
N LEU A 310 -5.35 -29.19 -13.33
CA LEU A 310 -5.64 -29.75 -14.64
C LEU A 310 -4.56 -29.25 -15.61
N PRO A 311 -3.97 -30.11 -16.44
CA PRO A 311 -3.00 -29.66 -17.43
C PRO A 311 -3.68 -28.74 -18.43
N LEU A 312 -3.29 -27.46 -18.46
CA LEU A 312 -3.66 -26.54 -19.53
C LEU A 312 -2.93 -26.94 -20.80
N ALA A 313 -3.70 -26.97 -21.91
CA ALA A 313 -3.16 -27.15 -23.24
C ALA A 313 -2.07 -26.10 -23.54
N PRO A 314 -1.02 -26.39 -24.31
CA PRO A 314 0.08 -25.50 -24.55
C PRO A 314 -0.41 -24.22 -25.25
N SER A 315 -0.32 -23.10 -24.56
CA SER A 315 -0.46 -21.76 -25.12
C SER A 315 0.87 -21.38 -25.81
N SER A 316 0.78 -20.86 -27.02
CA SER A 316 1.92 -20.38 -27.81
C SER A 316 2.48 -19.02 -27.35
N ALA A 317 2.20 -18.59 -26.13
CA ALA A 317 2.79 -17.42 -25.49
C ALA A 317 4.09 -17.79 -24.76
N PRO A 318 5.11 -16.91 -24.72
CA PRO A 318 6.34 -17.17 -24.00
C PRO A 318 6.04 -17.39 -22.51
N PRO A 319 6.76 -18.26 -21.80
CA PRO A 319 6.48 -18.62 -20.41
C PRO A 319 6.60 -17.39 -19.50
N ALA A 320 5.54 -17.11 -18.74
CA ALA A 320 5.60 -16.15 -17.65
C ALA A 320 6.64 -16.65 -16.62
N GLN A 321 7.63 -15.81 -16.31
CA GLN A 321 8.61 -16.15 -15.29
C GLN A 321 7.94 -16.17 -13.91
N THR A 322 7.86 -17.33 -13.31
CA THR A 322 7.47 -17.49 -11.90
C THR A 322 8.66 -17.13 -11.02
N VAL A 323 8.52 -16.03 -10.26
CA VAL A 323 9.55 -15.62 -9.30
C VAL A 323 9.38 -16.41 -8.01
N PRO A 324 10.46 -16.96 -7.43
CA PRO A 324 10.40 -17.66 -6.14
C PRO A 324 9.88 -16.73 -5.03
N GLN A 325 8.94 -17.23 -4.23
CA GLN A 325 8.33 -16.47 -3.16
C GLN A 325 8.91 -16.82 -1.79
N ARG A 326 9.16 -15.80 -0.99
CA ARG A 326 9.53 -15.94 0.41
C ARG A 326 8.37 -15.46 1.29
N VAL A 327 7.82 -16.36 2.11
CA VAL A 327 6.86 -15.99 3.16
C VAL A 327 7.64 -15.65 4.42
N VAL A 328 7.40 -14.48 4.98
CA VAL A 328 8.03 -14.02 6.21
C VAL A 328 6.94 -13.87 7.28
N GLN A 329 7.19 -14.41 8.48
CA GLN A 329 6.26 -14.30 9.61
C GLN A 329 6.46 -12.96 10.33
N THR A 330 5.40 -12.45 10.98
CA THR A 330 5.49 -11.30 11.89
C THR A 330 6.24 -11.66 13.16
N ALA A 331 6.98 -10.71 13.72
CA ALA A 331 7.45 -10.83 15.08
C ALA A 331 6.24 -10.78 16.06
N PRO A 332 6.25 -11.52 17.18
CA PRO A 332 5.22 -11.37 18.19
C PRO A 332 5.25 -9.95 18.75
N ALA A 333 4.06 -9.35 18.89
CA ALA A 333 3.92 -8.07 19.57
C ALA A 333 4.25 -8.24 21.06
N TYR A 334 5.16 -7.43 21.57
CA TYR A 334 5.44 -7.28 22.99
C TYR A 334 4.68 -6.08 23.54
#